data_ea143a530f0467a9a714db0d4b7eee1e
#
_entry.id   ea143a530f0467a9a714db0d4b7eee1e
#
_cell.length_a   1.000
_cell.length_b   1.000
_cell.length_c   1.000
_cell.angle_alpha   90.00
_cell.angle_beta   90.00
_cell.angle_gamma   90.00
#
_symmetry.space_group_name_H-M   'P 1'
#
loop_
_entity.id
_entity.type
_entity.pdbx_description
1 polymer ?
#
loop_
_entity_poly.entity_id
_entity_poly.type
_entity_poly.pdbx_seq_one_letter_code
_entity_poly.pdbx_strand_id
1 'polypeptide(L)'
;AVACLELGREEWQQNHYDHAAESLETGRELLLKEELFPVLRAEIQSDLYKLRPYRCLELIARPLEQKQLRQEGVNLLRNMLQDRGGIDGAEDDLSGLGVDDFLRFVQQLRGYLTAAEQQEVFEAEAQRPSAVGTYLAVYALLARGVAQHQPILILRANQMLLRLSGRQDVHLEQAVCAVLLGQTEEASRALERSQEEEPLAFIREHSQGAPDLLPGLCLYAENWLQQEVLPFFRDLDQEPATLKDYFADSSVQSYLENLPLENERTNRQADWPAQSASQTLGGAGSAAAVGAGATAVQNKPYARTADTTFS
;
A
#
# COMPACT_ATOMS: atom_id res chain seq x y z
N ALA A 1 14.11 -16.57 -33.87
CA ALA A 1 12.84 -16.26 -33.23
C ALA A 1 12.13 -17.54 -32.75
N VAL A 2 11.87 -18.55 -33.61
CA VAL A 2 11.19 -19.79 -33.15
C VAL A 2 12.00 -20.48 -32.05
N ALA A 3 13.31 -20.66 -32.22
CA ALA A 3 14.18 -21.22 -31.19
C ALA A 3 14.16 -20.40 -29.89
N CYS A 4 14.03 -19.06 -29.97
CA CYS A 4 13.90 -18.22 -28.79
C CYS A 4 12.54 -18.43 -28.07
N LEU A 5 11.46 -18.65 -28.82
CA LEU A 5 10.14 -18.97 -28.25
C LEU A 5 10.18 -20.33 -27.55
N GLU A 6 10.76 -21.36 -28.18
CA GLU A 6 10.87 -22.68 -27.58
C GLU A 6 11.76 -22.66 -26.34
N LEU A 7 12.93 -22.00 -26.40
CA LEU A 7 13.81 -21.83 -25.24
C LEU A 7 13.12 -21.08 -24.10
N GLY A 8 12.48 -19.95 -24.39
CA GLY A 8 11.79 -19.18 -23.36
C GLY A 8 10.67 -19.98 -22.67
N ARG A 9 9.94 -20.81 -23.41
CA ARG A 9 8.92 -21.71 -22.83
C ARG A 9 9.53 -22.82 -21.98
N GLU A 10 10.66 -23.38 -22.39
CA GLU A 10 11.41 -24.36 -21.62
C GLU A 10 11.91 -23.77 -20.29
N GLU A 11 12.54 -22.60 -20.35
CA GLU A 11 13.00 -21.87 -19.16
C GLU A 11 11.84 -21.52 -18.23
N TRP A 12 10.67 -21.12 -18.77
CA TRP A 12 9.46 -20.90 -17.98
C TRP A 12 9.01 -22.16 -17.24
N GLN A 13 9.00 -23.32 -17.91
CA GLN A 13 8.67 -24.59 -17.27
C GLN A 13 9.66 -25.00 -16.17
N GLN A 14 10.90 -24.53 -16.26
CA GLN A 14 11.95 -24.72 -15.27
C GLN A 14 11.91 -23.66 -14.13
N ASN A 15 10.94 -22.76 -14.14
CA ASN A 15 10.79 -21.63 -13.22
C ASN A 15 11.94 -20.59 -13.28
N HIS A 16 12.63 -20.50 -14.41
CA HIS A 16 13.63 -19.48 -14.69
C HIS A 16 12.97 -18.31 -15.45
N TYR A 17 12.13 -17.54 -14.75
CA TYR A 17 11.22 -16.59 -15.39
C TYR A 17 11.93 -15.40 -16.02
N ASP A 18 13.01 -14.92 -15.44
CA ASP A 18 13.79 -13.81 -15.96
C ASP A 18 14.52 -14.23 -17.25
N HIS A 19 15.19 -15.39 -17.28
CA HIS A 19 15.81 -15.94 -18.48
C HIS A 19 14.78 -16.25 -19.57
N ALA A 20 13.61 -16.77 -19.18
CA ALA A 20 12.50 -17.00 -20.12
C ALA A 20 12.09 -15.69 -20.81
N ALA A 21 11.98 -14.61 -20.04
CA ALA A 21 11.65 -13.29 -20.57
C ALA A 21 12.74 -12.77 -21.51
N GLU A 22 14.02 -12.87 -21.15
CA GLU A 22 15.15 -12.46 -22.00
C GLU A 22 15.15 -13.19 -23.34
N SER A 23 14.92 -14.52 -23.32
CA SER A 23 14.83 -15.33 -24.53
C SER A 23 13.67 -14.92 -25.44
N LEU A 24 12.49 -14.68 -24.84
CA LEU A 24 11.29 -14.22 -25.54
C LEU A 24 11.46 -12.79 -26.09
N GLU A 25 12.04 -11.87 -25.32
CA GLU A 25 12.34 -10.50 -25.74
C GLU A 25 13.29 -10.49 -26.94
N THR A 26 14.35 -11.28 -26.88
CA THR A 26 15.28 -11.47 -28.01
C THR A 26 14.55 -11.96 -29.27
N GLY A 27 13.69 -12.95 -29.14
CA GLY A 27 12.88 -13.46 -30.24
C GLY A 27 11.95 -12.40 -30.84
N ARG A 28 11.30 -11.59 -29.98
CA ARG A 28 10.41 -10.47 -30.37
C ARG A 28 11.20 -9.39 -31.13
N GLU A 29 12.36 -8.99 -30.62
CA GLU A 29 13.19 -7.95 -31.23
C GLU A 29 13.66 -8.34 -32.63
N LEU A 30 14.10 -9.61 -32.82
CA LEU A 30 14.46 -10.15 -34.14
C LEU A 30 13.28 -10.03 -35.11
N LEU A 31 12.07 -10.38 -34.70
CA LEU A 31 10.89 -10.31 -35.57
C LEU A 31 10.45 -8.86 -35.85
N LEU A 32 10.63 -7.96 -34.90
CA LEU A 32 10.35 -6.54 -35.09
C LEU A 32 11.29 -5.89 -36.08
N LYS A 33 12.59 -6.21 -36.00
CA LYS A 33 13.64 -5.68 -36.89
C LYS A 33 13.46 -6.11 -38.35
N GLU A 34 13.01 -7.34 -38.52
CA GLU A 34 12.81 -7.91 -39.87
C GLU A 34 11.38 -7.72 -40.39
N GLU A 35 10.48 -7.14 -39.61
CA GLU A 35 9.04 -6.97 -39.92
C GLU A 35 8.33 -8.28 -40.36
N LEU A 36 8.80 -9.41 -39.85
CA LEU A 36 8.36 -10.76 -40.25
C LEU A 36 7.40 -11.39 -39.24
N PHE A 37 6.60 -12.32 -39.72
CA PHE A 37 5.80 -13.25 -38.95
C PHE A 37 4.94 -12.57 -37.81
N PRO A 38 3.95 -11.74 -38.14
CA PRO A 38 3.14 -11.00 -37.14
C PRO A 38 2.43 -11.94 -36.17
N VAL A 39 2.03 -13.13 -36.59
CA VAL A 39 1.37 -14.12 -35.72
C VAL A 39 2.34 -14.64 -34.64
N LEU A 40 3.54 -15.01 -35.00
CA LEU A 40 4.57 -15.47 -34.07
C LEU A 40 4.97 -14.34 -33.08
N ARG A 41 5.06 -13.12 -33.60
CA ARG A 41 5.31 -11.95 -32.74
C ARG A 41 4.21 -11.72 -31.71
N ALA A 42 2.94 -11.87 -32.11
CA ALA A 42 1.80 -11.76 -31.19
C ALA A 42 1.81 -12.88 -30.16
N GLU A 43 2.21 -14.09 -30.54
CA GLU A 43 2.33 -15.24 -29.62
C GLU A 43 3.42 -14.98 -28.57
N ILE A 44 4.62 -14.57 -28.97
CA ILE A 44 5.71 -14.21 -28.05
C ILE A 44 5.26 -13.06 -27.12
N GLN A 45 4.58 -12.06 -27.64
CA GLN A 45 4.09 -10.94 -26.84
C GLN A 45 3.06 -11.41 -25.81
N SER A 46 2.16 -12.33 -26.17
CA SER A 46 1.20 -12.93 -25.25
C SER A 46 1.89 -13.69 -24.11
N ASP A 47 2.92 -14.48 -24.45
CA ASP A 47 3.69 -15.23 -23.45
C ASP A 47 4.45 -14.29 -22.51
N LEU A 48 5.05 -13.20 -23.01
CA LEU A 48 5.69 -12.16 -22.20
C LEU A 48 4.71 -11.50 -21.21
N TYR A 49 3.47 -11.20 -21.61
CA TYR A 49 2.48 -10.63 -20.69
C TYR A 49 2.11 -11.61 -19.58
N LYS A 50 1.86 -12.88 -19.91
CA LYS A 50 1.55 -13.92 -18.92
C LYS A 50 2.70 -14.22 -17.98
N LEU A 51 3.95 -14.02 -18.43
CA LEU A 51 5.16 -14.23 -17.64
C LEU A 51 5.40 -13.10 -16.62
N ARG A 52 4.86 -11.90 -16.84
CA ARG A 52 5.12 -10.71 -16.00
C ARG A 52 4.97 -10.93 -14.49
N PRO A 53 3.90 -11.55 -13.96
CA PRO A 53 3.75 -11.77 -12.53
C PRO A 53 4.86 -12.64 -11.93
N TYR A 54 5.22 -13.70 -12.62
CA TYR A 54 6.26 -14.64 -12.20
C TYR A 54 7.64 -13.99 -12.21
N ARG A 55 8.00 -13.32 -13.32
CA ARG A 55 9.24 -12.55 -13.44
C ARG A 55 9.33 -11.44 -12.37
N CYS A 56 8.24 -10.73 -12.13
CA CYS A 56 8.14 -9.70 -11.10
C CYS A 56 8.48 -10.27 -9.72
N LEU A 57 7.88 -11.40 -9.35
CA LEU A 57 8.13 -12.06 -8.07
C LEU A 57 9.59 -12.54 -7.98
N GLU A 58 10.13 -13.19 -9.02
CA GLU A 58 11.52 -13.66 -9.06
C GLU A 58 12.51 -12.50 -8.85
N LEU A 59 12.34 -11.39 -9.56
CA LEU A 59 13.22 -10.22 -9.46
C LEU A 59 13.14 -9.53 -8.11
N ILE A 60 11.93 -9.34 -7.57
CA ILE A 60 11.73 -8.73 -6.24
C ILE A 60 12.22 -9.65 -5.11
N ALA A 61 12.17 -10.96 -5.29
CA ALA A 61 12.69 -11.92 -4.32
C ALA A 61 14.23 -11.97 -4.24
N ARG A 62 14.94 -11.38 -5.19
CA ARG A 62 16.42 -11.32 -5.20
C ARG A 62 16.96 -10.67 -3.90
N PRO A 63 18.21 -10.97 -3.50
CA PRO A 63 18.87 -10.31 -2.37
C PRO A 63 18.84 -8.78 -2.46
N LEU A 64 18.81 -8.10 -1.30
CA LEU A 64 18.69 -6.63 -1.22
C LEU A 64 19.87 -5.89 -1.88
N GLU A 65 21.03 -6.55 -2.00
CA GLU A 65 22.22 -6.04 -2.66
C GLU A 65 22.06 -5.92 -4.18
N GLN A 66 21.18 -6.74 -4.78
CA GLN A 66 20.91 -6.74 -6.23
C GLN A 66 19.88 -5.67 -6.60
N LYS A 67 20.14 -4.43 -6.21
CA LYS A 67 19.20 -3.30 -6.31
C LYS A 67 18.67 -3.09 -7.73
N GLN A 68 19.50 -3.27 -8.76
CA GLN A 68 19.08 -3.04 -10.14
C GLN A 68 18.03 -4.06 -10.59
N LEU A 69 18.25 -5.34 -10.35
CA LEU A 69 17.29 -6.41 -10.71
C LEU A 69 15.98 -6.26 -9.93
N ARG A 70 16.07 -5.94 -8.63
CA ARG A 70 14.89 -5.65 -7.82
C ARG A 70 14.10 -4.46 -8.36
N GLN A 71 14.79 -3.39 -8.77
CA GLN A 71 14.14 -2.21 -9.36
C GLN A 71 13.43 -2.55 -10.68
N GLU A 72 13.97 -3.46 -11.49
CA GLU A 72 13.29 -3.98 -12.68
C GLU A 72 12.00 -4.70 -12.31
N GLY A 73 12.00 -5.53 -11.25
CA GLY A 73 10.80 -6.17 -10.72
C GLY A 73 9.76 -5.16 -10.22
N VAL A 74 10.20 -4.12 -9.50
CA VAL A 74 9.30 -3.02 -9.05
C VAL A 74 8.71 -2.27 -10.24
N ASN A 75 9.48 -2.04 -11.29
CA ASN A 75 8.99 -1.39 -12.51
C ASN A 75 7.97 -2.25 -13.25
N LEU A 76 8.17 -3.59 -13.29
CA LEU A 76 7.17 -4.52 -13.83
C LEU A 76 5.85 -4.44 -13.05
N LEU A 77 5.91 -4.41 -11.72
CA LEU A 77 4.72 -4.24 -10.88
C LEU A 77 3.99 -2.91 -11.19
N ARG A 78 4.73 -1.82 -11.31
CA ARG A 78 4.14 -0.51 -11.66
C ARG A 78 3.45 -0.52 -13.02
N ASN A 79 4.09 -1.14 -14.01
CA ASN A 79 3.50 -1.27 -15.34
C ASN A 79 2.20 -2.08 -15.29
N MET A 80 2.17 -3.20 -14.56
CA MET A 80 0.96 -3.99 -14.38
C MET A 80 -0.14 -3.19 -13.67
N LEU A 81 0.18 -2.45 -12.60
CA LEU A 81 -0.76 -1.55 -11.91
C LEU A 81 -1.30 -0.47 -12.85
N GLN A 82 -0.44 0.10 -13.69
CA GLN A 82 -0.85 1.12 -14.66
C GLN A 82 -1.78 0.54 -15.74
N ASP A 83 -1.41 -0.61 -16.32
CA ASP A 83 -2.20 -1.30 -17.35
C ASP A 83 -3.59 -1.70 -16.84
N ARG A 84 -3.70 -2.05 -15.56
CA ARG A 84 -4.96 -2.43 -14.90
C ARG A 84 -5.83 -1.23 -14.47
N GLY A 85 -5.27 -0.01 -14.52
CA GLY A 85 -5.94 1.18 -13.98
C GLY A 85 -5.88 1.29 -12.44
N GLY A 86 -5.01 0.50 -11.78
CA GLY A 86 -4.78 0.49 -10.33
C GLY A 86 -4.81 -0.90 -9.71
N ILE A 87 -4.55 -0.97 -8.41
CA ILE A 87 -4.46 -2.24 -7.66
C ILE A 87 -5.80 -3.01 -7.64
N ASP A 88 -6.92 -2.32 -7.58
CA ASP A 88 -8.29 -2.82 -7.67
C ASP A 88 -8.94 -2.51 -9.03
N GLY A 89 -8.11 -2.14 -10.01
CA GLY A 89 -8.53 -1.87 -11.37
C GLY A 89 -8.97 -3.13 -12.11
N ALA A 90 -9.95 -2.95 -13.01
CA ALA A 90 -10.56 -4.05 -13.76
C ALA A 90 -10.12 -4.11 -15.23
N GLU A 91 -9.18 -3.26 -15.66
CA GLU A 91 -8.63 -3.30 -17.01
C GLU A 91 -7.72 -4.53 -17.17
N ASP A 92 -7.62 -5.05 -18.39
CA ASP A 92 -6.85 -6.27 -18.67
C ASP A 92 -5.38 -5.91 -18.97
N ASP A 93 -4.49 -6.31 -18.08
CA ASP A 93 -3.04 -6.22 -18.28
C ASP A 93 -2.46 -7.38 -19.09
N LEU A 94 -3.30 -8.28 -19.59
CA LEU A 94 -2.95 -9.46 -20.35
C LEU A 94 -2.10 -10.50 -19.59
N SER A 95 -1.94 -10.35 -18.28
CA SER A 95 -1.24 -11.33 -17.44
C SER A 95 -2.05 -12.61 -17.19
N GLY A 96 -3.36 -12.53 -17.42
CA GLY A 96 -4.32 -13.60 -17.12
C GLY A 96 -4.80 -13.63 -15.66
N LEU A 97 -4.35 -12.70 -14.81
CA LEU A 97 -4.81 -12.59 -13.43
C LEU A 97 -6.13 -11.78 -13.37
N GLY A 98 -7.16 -12.34 -12.78
CA GLY A 98 -8.35 -11.58 -12.38
C GLY A 98 -8.05 -10.58 -11.26
N VAL A 99 -9.04 -9.77 -10.86
CA VAL A 99 -8.85 -8.76 -9.80
C VAL A 99 -8.44 -9.41 -8.48
N ASP A 100 -9.13 -10.46 -8.06
CA ASP A 100 -8.84 -11.14 -6.80
C ASP A 100 -7.48 -11.85 -6.81
N ASP A 101 -7.10 -12.46 -7.94
CA ASP A 101 -5.80 -13.12 -8.08
C ASP A 101 -4.66 -12.11 -8.10
N PHE A 102 -4.88 -10.95 -8.72
CA PHE A 102 -3.91 -9.85 -8.70
C PHE A 102 -3.74 -9.27 -7.29
N LEU A 103 -4.82 -9.11 -6.52
CA LEU A 103 -4.73 -8.70 -5.11
C LEU A 103 -3.95 -9.72 -4.27
N ARG A 104 -4.17 -11.03 -4.46
CA ARG A 104 -3.37 -12.07 -3.80
C ARG A 104 -1.91 -12.03 -4.21
N PHE A 105 -1.64 -11.82 -5.49
CA PHE A 105 -0.27 -11.65 -6.01
C PHE A 105 0.43 -10.45 -5.35
N VAL A 106 -0.22 -9.29 -5.25
CA VAL A 106 0.33 -8.12 -4.55
C VAL A 106 0.56 -8.42 -3.06
N GLN A 107 -0.36 -9.11 -2.40
CA GLN A 107 -0.18 -9.53 -1.00
C GLN A 107 1.05 -10.44 -0.82
N GLN A 108 1.27 -11.37 -1.74
CA GLN A 108 2.47 -12.21 -1.73
C GLN A 108 3.76 -11.39 -1.93
N LEU A 109 3.74 -10.41 -2.85
CA LEU A 109 4.91 -9.56 -3.14
C LEU A 109 5.33 -8.70 -1.95
N ARG A 110 4.39 -8.26 -1.11
CA ARG A 110 4.68 -7.38 0.03
C ARG A 110 5.78 -7.93 0.94
N GLY A 111 5.77 -9.23 1.23
CA GLY A 111 6.81 -9.87 2.06
C GLY A 111 8.22 -9.87 1.43
N TYR A 112 8.35 -9.55 0.15
CA TYR A 112 9.63 -9.44 -0.55
C TYR A 112 10.07 -8.00 -0.83
N LEU A 113 9.16 -7.03 -0.70
CA LEU A 113 9.43 -5.60 -0.88
C LEU A 113 9.93 -4.98 0.43
N THR A 114 10.87 -4.06 0.32
CA THR A 114 11.28 -3.18 1.43
C THR A 114 10.20 -2.15 1.73
N ALA A 115 10.26 -1.55 2.91
CA ALA A 115 9.35 -0.47 3.28
C ALA A 115 9.46 0.75 2.34
N ALA A 116 10.66 1.04 1.84
CA ALA A 116 10.87 2.11 0.86
C ALA A 116 10.25 1.78 -0.50
N GLU A 117 10.45 0.54 -1.02
CA GLU A 117 9.87 0.09 -2.28
C GLU A 117 8.34 0.07 -2.21
N GLN A 118 7.76 -0.42 -1.10
CA GLN A 118 6.30 -0.41 -0.90
C GLN A 118 5.76 1.01 -0.84
N GLN A 119 6.40 1.92 -0.11
CA GLN A 119 5.97 3.31 -0.05
C GLN A 119 5.93 3.92 -1.44
N GLU A 120 6.99 3.76 -2.24
CA GLU A 120 7.09 4.35 -3.58
C GLU A 120 5.97 3.86 -4.52
N VAL A 121 5.67 2.54 -4.48
CA VAL A 121 4.61 1.96 -5.29
C VAL A 121 3.23 2.39 -4.82
N PHE A 122 2.95 2.24 -3.53
CA PHE A 122 1.59 2.42 -3.02
C PHE A 122 1.21 3.87 -2.78
N GLU A 123 2.15 4.79 -2.55
CA GLU A 123 1.82 6.22 -2.56
C GLU A 123 1.39 6.70 -3.95
N ALA A 124 1.95 6.14 -5.02
CA ALA A 124 1.48 6.41 -6.38
C ALA A 124 0.06 5.86 -6.58
N GLU A 125 -0.22 4.64 -6.10
CA GLU A 125 -1.56 4.05 -6.16
C GLU A 125 -2.59 4.80 -5.30
N ALA A 126 -2.19 5.36 -4.17
CA ALA A 126 -3.06 6.16 -3.31
C ALA A 126 -3.48 7.51 -3.91
N GLN A 127 -2.90 7.93 -5.04
CA GLN A 127 -3.42 9.05 -5.84
C GLN A 127 -4.68 8.67 -6.62
N ARG A 128 -4.94 7.38 -6.81
CA ARG A 128 -6.18 6.85 -7.39
C ARG A 128 -7.26 6.75 -6.31
N PRO A 129 -8.55 6.68 -6.67
CA PRO A 129 -9.64 6.54 -5.71
C PRO A 129 -9.75 5.10 -5.15
N SER A 130 -8.63 4.50 -4.79
CA SER A 130 -8.51 3.15 -4.23
C SER A 130 -8.33 3.21 -2.71
N ALA A 131 -9.21 2.54 -1.98
CA ALA A 131 -9.05 2.37 -0.54
C ALA A 131 -7.89 1.40 -0.24
N VAL A 132 -7.75 0.33 -1.01
CA VAL A 132 -6.68 -0.67 -0.86
C VAL A 132 -5.31 -0.02 -1.05
N GLY A 133 -5.12 0.73 -2.15
CA GLY A 133 -3.88 1.46 -2.42
C GLY A 133 -3.54 2.46 -1.31
N THR A 134 -4.55 3.17 -0.79
CA THR A 134 -4.36 4.11 0.32
C THR A 134 -3.93 3.40 1.60
N TYR A 135 -4.57 2.28 1.96
CA TYR A 135 -4.16 1.50 3.15
C TYR A 135 -2.73 0.97 3.04
N LEU A 136 -2.35 0.43 1.90
CA LEU A 136 -1.00 -0.09 1.69
C LEU A 136 0.06 1.02 1.81
N ALA A 137 -0.24 2.22 1.30
CA ALA A 137 0.62 3.39 1.47
C ALA A 137 0.72 3.82 2.94
N VAL A 138 -0.39 3.86 3.67
CA VAL A 138 -0.42 4.17 5.11
C VAL A 138 0.46 3.20 5.90
N TYR A 139 0.34 1.90 5.66
CA TYR A 139 1.16 0.89 6.35
C TYR A 139 2.66 1.07 6.05
N ALA A 140 3.03 1.36 4.80
CA ALA A 140 4.41 1.62 4.43
C ALA A 140 4.97 2.89 5.09
N LEU A 141 4.17 3.95 5.16
CA LEU A 141 4.53 5.20 5.82
C LEU A 141 4.69 5.02 7.34
N LEU A 142 3.80 4.27 7.98
CA LEU A 142 3.88 3.96 9.41
C LEU A 142 5.12 3.11 9.73
N ALA A 143 5.33 2.04 8.97
CA ALA A 143 6.49 1.16 9.14
C ALA A 143 7.81 1.95 9.06
N ARG A 144 7.96 2.76 8.02
CA ARG A 144 9.15 3.62 7.85
C ARG A 144 9.23 4.72 8.90
N GLY A 145 8.10 5.34 9.22
CA GLY A 145 8.03 6.42 10.21
C GLY A 145 8.51 5.98 11.57
N VAL A 146 8.13 4.78 12.01
CA VAL A 146 8.57 4.20 13.28
C VAL A 146 10.01 3.69 13.18
N ALA A 147 10.33 2.84 12.20
CA ALA A 147 11.66 2.23 12.09
C ALA A 147 12.80 3.24 11.82
N GLN A 148 12.51 4.34 11.13
CA GLN A 148 13.48 5.39 10.80
C GLN A 148 13.36 6.65 11.68
N HIS A 149 12.49 6.61 12.72
CA HIS A 149 12.24 7.74 13.62
C HIS A 149 11.86 9.03 12.86
N GLN A 150 10.93 8.92 11.90
CA GLN A 150 10.49 10.01 11.03
C GLN A 150 9.01 10.36 11.25
N PRO A 151 8.65 11.20 12.23
CA PRO A 151 7.26 11.56 12.53
C PRO A 151 6.52 12.20 11.36
N ILE A 152 7.23 12.83 10.43
CA ILE A 152 6.63 13.42 9.21
C ILE A 152 5.92 12.37 8.35
N LEU A 153 6.43 11.12 8.30
CA LEU A 153 5.80 10.03 7.56
C LEU A 153 4.50 9.59 8.26
N ILE A 154 4.50 9.58 9.59
CA ILE A 154 3.31 9.27 10.40
C ILE A 154 2.23 10.34 10.22
N LEU A 155 2.63 11.63 10.21
CA LEU A 155 1.70 12.72 9.93
C LEU A 155 1.07 12.56 8.53
N ARG A 156 1.87 12.18 7.54
CA ARG A 156 1.41 11.93 6.17
C ARG A 156 0.45 10.75 6.11
N ALA A 157 0.75 9.65 6.83
CA ALA A 157 -0.14 8.50 6.96
C ALA A 157 -1.50 8.91 7.55
N ASN A 158 -1.50 9.68 8.64
CA ASN A 158 -2.73 10.19 9.27
C ASN A 158 -3.55 11.06 8.32
N GLN A 159 -2.92 11.93 7.53
CA GLN A 159 -3.61 12.73 6.51
C GLN A 159 -4.27 11.88 5.42
N MET A 160 -3.68 10.74 5.07
CA MET A 160 -4.28 9.79 4.13
C MET A 160 -5.47 9.05 4.74
N LEU A 161 -5.38 8.63 6.01
CA LEU A 161 -6.50 8.04 6.75
C LEU A 161 -7.70 8.98 6.88
N LEU A 162 -7.46 10.27 7.07
CA LEU A 162 -8.55 11.28 7.11
C LEU A 162 -9.37 11.31 5.82
N ARG A 163 -8.80 11.00 4.67
CA ARG A 163 -9.53 10.91 3.39
C ARG A 163 -10.41 9.66 3.31
N LEU A 164 -10.08 8.61 4.06
CA LEU A 164 -10.84 7.35 4.09
C LEU A 164 -11.94 7.35 5.15
N SER A 165 -11.84 8.15 6.21
CA SER A 165 -12.71 8.13 7.39
C SER A 165 -14.20 8.33 7.10
N GLY A 166 -14.56 8.91 5.95
CA GLY A 166 -15.95 9.02 5.51
C GLY A 166 -16.53 7.76 4.86
N ARG A 167 -15.70 6.75 4.60
CA ARG A 167 -16.09 5.51 3.87
C ARG A 167 -15.80 4.23 4.63
N GLN A 168 -14.84 4.26 5.55
CA GLN A 168 -14.38 3.10 6.31
C GLN A 168 -14.05 3.53 7.75
N ASP A 169 -14.19 2.60 8.70
CA ASP A 169 -13.65 2.78 10.05
C ASP A 169 -12.12 2.66 10.00
N VAL A 170 -11.46 3.78 10.20
CA VAL A 170 -10.00 3.93 10.25
C VAL A 170 -9.58 4.62 11.55
N HIS A 171 -10.50 4.67 12.50
CA HIS A 171 -10.31 5.48 13.70
C HIS A 171 -9.26 4.90 14.64
N LEU A 172 -9.08 3.58 14.62
CA LEU A 172 -8.06 2.92 15.42
C LEU A 172 -6.64 3.24 14.88
N GLU A 173 -6.45 3.16 13.58
CA GLU A 173 -5.20 3.56 12.94
C GLU A 173 -4.93 5.06 13.12
N GLN A 174 -5.97 5.90 13.11
CA GLN A 174 -5.85 7.33 13.45
C GLN A 174 -5.41 7.54 14.90
N ALA A 175 -5.95 6.75 15.84
CA ALA A 175 -5.54 6.80 17.23
C ALA A 175 -4.06 6.41 17.40
N VAL A 176 -3.60 5.37 16.71
CA VAL A 176 -2.18 4.97 16.68
C VAL A 176 -1.31 6.08 16.08
N CYS A 177 -1.71 6.68 14.96
CA CYS A 177 -0.98 7.81 14.38
C CYS A 177 -0.91 8.98 15.35
N ALA A 178 -2.01 9.32 16.00
CA ALA A 178 -2.09 10.43 16.96
C ALA A 178 -1.17 10.19 18.17
N VAL A 179 -1.15 8.98 18.75
CA VAL A 179 -0.22 8.63 19.82
C VAL A 179 1.24 8.80 19.36
N LEU A 180 1.61 8.26 18.21
CA LEU A 180 2.97 8.39 17.66
C LEU A 180 3.38 9.85 17.37
N LEU A 181 2.39 10.74 17.17
CA LEU A 181 2.60 12.18 17.02
C LEU A 181 2.50 12.96 18.33
N GLY A 182 2.34 12.28 19.47
CA GLY A 182 2.18 12.93 20.79
C GLY A 182 0.85 13.67 20.97
N GLN A 183 -0.13 13.45 20.09
CA GLN A 183 -1.43 14.11 20.08
C GLN A 183 -2.45 13.31 20.89
N THR A 184 -2.35 13.39 22.21
CA THR A 184 -3.13 12.54 23.15
C THR A 184 -4.63 12.79 23.10
N GLU A 185 -5.06 14.05 22.91
CA GLU A 185 -6.48 14.40 22.80
C GLU A 185 -7.10 13.85 21.50
N GLU A 186 -6.37 13.92 20.39
CA GLU A 186 -6.78 13.37 19.10
C GLU A 186 -6.86 11.85 19.16
N ALA A 187 -5.89 11.21 19.82
CA ALA A 187 -5.91 9.78 20.05
C ALA A 187 -7.16 9.33 20.81
N SER A 188 -7.50 10.01 21.91
CA SER A 188 -8.71 9.72 22.68
C SER A 188 -9.98 9.93 21.86
N ARG A 189 -10.09 11.02 21.10
CA ARG A 189 -11.23 11.29 20.21
C ARG A 189 -11.37 10.26 19.10
N ALA A 190 -10.25 9.76 18.56
CA ALA A 190 -10.26 8.71 17.55
C ALA A 190 -10.75 7.38 18.15
N LEU A 191 -10.28 7.00 19.33
CA LEU A 191 -10.75 5.80 20.05
C LEU A 191 -12.27 5.83 20.31
N GLU A 192 -12.81 6.99 20.70
CA GLU A 192 -14.27 7.15 20.93
C GLU A 192 -15.11 6.91 19.66
N ARG A 193 -14.54 7.09 18.48
CA ARG A 193 -15.22 6.90 17.19
C ARG A 193 -15.07 5.50 16.62
N SER A 194 -14.06 4.74 17.07
CA SER A 194 -13.81 3.39 16.59
C SER A 194 -14.93 2.44 17.01
N GLN A 195 -15.30 1.55 16.11
CA GLN A 195 -16.32 0.50 16.32
C GLN A 195 -15.69 -0.89 16.49
N GLU A 196 -14.36 -0.99 16.56
CA GLU A 196 -13.64 -2.24 16.68
C GLU A 196 -13.65 -2.77 18.12
N GLU A 197 -14.57 -3.65 18.43
CA GLU A 197 -14.83 -4.12 19.82
C GLU A 197 -13.62 -4.81 20.46
N GLU A 198 -12.96 -5.73 19.75
CA GLU A 198 -11.83 -6.51 20.30
C GLU A 198 -10.61 -5.63 20.64
N PRO A 199 -10.10 -4.76 19.74
CA PRO A 199 -9.03 -3.84 20.05
C PRO A 199 -9.40 -2.88 21.19
N LEU A 200 -10.61 -2.34 21.18
CA LEU A 200 -11.07 -1.43 22.26
C LEU A 200 -11.17 -2.13 23.62
N ALA A 201 -11.58 -3.40 23.66
CA ALA A 201 -11.59 -4.18 24.90
C ALA A 201 -10.17 -4.39 25.42
N PHE A 202 -9.22 -4.76 24.56
CA PHE A 202 -7.80 -4.89 24.89
C PHE A 202 -7.24 -3.58 25.46
N ILE A 203 -7.49 -2.45 24.79
CA ILE A 203 -7.01 -1.13 25.21
C ILE A 203 -7.57 -0.75 26.59
N ARG A 204 -8.87 -0.98 26.83
CA ARG A 204 -9.49 -0.71 28.14
C ARG A 204 -8.90 -1.57 29.25
N GLU A 205 -8.73 -2.87 29.02
CA GLU A 205 -8.16 -3.81 29.97
C GLU A 205 -6.74 -3.39 30.40
N HIS A 206 -5.91 -2.96 29.44
CA HIS A 206 -4.52 -2.59 29.70
C HIS A 206 -4.30 -1.13 30.10
N SER A 207 -5.37 -0.33 30.20
CA SER A 207 -5.28 1.05 30.68
C SER A 207 -5.37 1.20 32.20
N GLN A 208 -5.63 0.14 32.95
CA GLN A 208 -5.64 0.11 34.43
C GLN A 208 -6.47 1.23 35.06
N GLY A 209 -7.58 1.63 34.42
CA GLY A 209 -8.45 2.70 34.90
C GLY A 209 -7.99 4.13 34.56
N ALA A 210 -6.93 4.29 33.75
CA ALA A 210 -6.57 5.58 33.20
C ALA A 210 -7.71 6.10 32.29
N PRO A 211 -8.23 7.30 32.52
CA PRO A 211 -9.42 7.79 31.83
C PRO A 211 -9.18 8.10 30.35
N ASP A 212 -7.94 8.35 29.97
CA ASP A 212 -7.53 8.68 28.60
C ASP A 212 -7.17 7.45 27.76
N LEU A 213 -7.18 6.25 28.35
CA LEU A 213 -6.85 4.97 27.71
C LEU A 213 -5.46 4.92 27.03
N LEU A 214 -4.59 5.88 27.28
CA LEU A 214 -3.27 5.98 26.63
C LEU A 214 -2.34 4.80 26.94
N PRO A 215 -2.26 4.26 28.18
CA PRO A 215 -1.38 3.12 28.46
C PRO A 215 -1.73 1.89 27.61
N GLY A 216 -3.01 1.55 27.53
CA GLY A 216 -3.49 0.45 26.71
C GLY A 216 -3.33 0.71 25.21
N LEU A 217 -3.54 1.95 24.77
CA LEU A 217 -3.34 2.33 23.36
C LEU A 217 -1.86 2.25 22.95
N CYS A 218 -0.93 2.66 23.80
CA CYS A 218 0.50 2.52 23.54
C CYS A 218 0.88 1.04 23.39
N LEU A 219 0.42 0.19 24.30
CA LEU A 219 0.67 -1.25 24.24
C LEU A 219 0.05 -1.87 22.99
N TYR A 220 -1.18 -1.47 22.66
CA TYR A 220 -1.84 -1.92 21.43
C TYR A 220 -1.03 -1.50 20.18
N ALA A 221 -0.58 -0.24 20.13
CA ALA A 221 0.19 0.27 18.99
C ALA A 221 1.50 -0.50 18.79
N GLU A 222 2.25 -0.79 19.87
CA GLU A 222 3.46 -1.63 19.79
C GLU A 222 3.15 -3.03 19.26
N ASN A 223 2.15 -3.70 19.83
CA ASN A 223 1.76 -5.06 19.42
C ASN A 223 1.29 -5.08 17.97
N TRP A 224 0.45 -4.13 17.57
CA TRP A 224 -0.07 -4.02 16.21
C TRP A 224 1.04 -3.75 15.19
N LEU A 225 1.95 -2.81 15.48
CA LEU A 225 3.11 -2.55 14.63
C LEU A 225 3.99 -3.81 14.47
N GLN A 226 4.29 -4.49 15.59
CA GLN A 226 5.17 -5.65 15.60
C GLN A 226 4.57 -6.87 14.92
N GLN A 227 3.26 -7.10 15.05
CA GLN A 227 2.61 -8.33 14.60
C GLN A 227 1.90 -8.17 13.25
N GLU A 228 1.37 -7.00 12.95
CA GLU A 228 0.50 -6.78 11.80
C GLU A 228 1.06 -5.78 10.76
N VAL A 229 2.08 -4.99 11.11
CA VAL A 229 2.64 -4.00 10.17
C VAL A 229 4.02 -4.42 9.69
N LEU A 230 5.01 -4.49 10.59
CA LEU A 230 6.42 -4.70 10.24
C LEU A 230 6.70 -6.03 9.51
N PRO A 231 6.02 -7.16 9.80
CA PRO A 231 6.29 -8.42 9.11
C PRO A 231 6.02 -8.44 7.60
N PHE A 232 5.32 -7.43 7.08
CA PHE A 232 5.08 -7.29 5.65
C PHE A 232 6.20 -6.56 4.88
N PHE A 233 7.28 -6.18 5.57
CA PHE A 233 8.40 -5.45 4.98
C PHE A 233 9.68 -6.25 5.17
N ARG A 234 10.31 -6.64 4.06
CA ARG A 234 11.48 -7.52 4.07
C ARG A 234 12.66 -6.98 4.89
N ASP A 235 12.81 -5.67 4.96
CA ASP A 235 13.86 -4.98 5.68
C ASP A 235 13.52 -4.69 7.15
N LEU A 236 12.26 -4.94 7.57
CA LEU A 236 11.77 -4.62 8.92
C LEU A 236 11.18 -5.82 9.68
N ASP A 237 11.12 -7.00 9.07
CA ASP A 237 10.46 -8.20 9.65
C ASP A 237 11.01 -8.58 11.05
N GLN A 238 12.27 -8.25 11.34
CA GLN A 238 12.91 -8.55 12.61
C GLN A 238 13.23 -7.30 13.47
N GLU A 239 12.83 -6.13 13.01
CA GLU A 239 13.07 -4.89 13.75
C GLU A 239 12.07 -4.75 14.91
N PRO A 240 12.53 -4.41 16.13
CA PRO A 240 11.63 -4.17 17.24
C PRO A 240 10.88 -2.85 17.07
N ALA A 241 9.56 -2.87 17.24
CA ALA A 241 8.75 -1.66 17.25
C ALA A 241 8.51 -1.20 18.69
N THR A 242 9.50 -0.56 19.33
CA THR A 242 9.31 -0.02 20.68
C THR A 242 9.00 1.47 20.62
N LEU A 243 7.84 1.85 21.17
CA LEU A 243 7.49 3.28 21.32
C LEU A 243 8.46 4.00 22.24
N LYS A 244 9.05 3.30 23.20
CA LYS A 244 10.05 3.86 24.09
C LYS A 244 11.28 4.38 23.32
N ASP A 245 11.81 3.57 22.41
CA ASP A 245 12.99 3.96 21.62
C ASP A 245 12.64 5.06 20.60
N TYR A 246 11.44 4.97 19.99
CA TYR A 246 10.92 6.00 19.11
C TYR A 246 10.83 7.37 19.81
N PHE A 247 10.21 7.44 20.99
CA PHE A 247 10.10 8.70 21.73
C PHE A 247 11.38 9.16 22.44
N ALA A 248 12.37 8.26 22.64
CA ALA A 248 13.66 8.63 23.17
C ALA A 248 14.57 9.33 22.13
N ASP A 249 14.24 9.21 20.85
CA ASP A 249 15.00 9.83 19.77
C ASP A 249 14.85 11.36 19.77
N SER A 250 15.97 12.07 19.75
CA SER A 250 16.01 13.54 19.82
C SER A 250 15.37 14.22 18.60
N SER A 251 15.43 13.60 17.43
CA SER A 251 14.82 14.15 16.21
C SER A 251 13.30 14.04 16.27
N VAL A 252 12.79 12.94 16.83
CA VAL A 252 11.37 12.76 17.10
C VAL A 252 10.89 13.82 18.10
N GLN A 253 11.54 13.96 19.25
CA GLN A 253 11.19 14.95 20.25
C GLN A 253 11.15 16.37 19.67
N SER A 254 12.23 16.77 18.97
CA SER A 254 12.31 18.10 18.34
C SER A 254 11.18 18.31 17.32
N TYR A 255 10.80 17.28 16.58
CA TYR A 255 9.70 17.38 15.63
C TYR A 255 8.35 17.54 16.34
N LEU A 256 8.08 16.74 17.37
CA LEU A 256 6.84 16.78 18.12
C LEU A 256 6.63 18.10 18.86
N GLU A 257 7.69 18.69 19.44
CA GLU A 257 7.63 20.00 20.09
C GLU A 257 7.28 21.13 19.11
N ASN A 258 7.64 20.99 17.84
CA ASN A 258 7.36 21.98 16.80
C ASN A 258 6.08 21.72 16.00
N LEU A 259 5.34 20.63 16.30
CA LEU A 259 4.05 20.37 15.68
C LEU A 259 3.03 21.41 16.14
N PRO A 260 2.39 22.16 15.24
CA PRO A 260 1.31 23.10 15.63
C PRO A 260 0.17 22.34 16.28
N LEU A 261 -0.29 22.76 17.44
CA LEU A 261 -1.50 22.27 18.07
C LEU A 261 -2.69 22.52 17.11
N GLU A 262 -3.64 21.59 17.04
CA GLU A 262 -4.80 21.69 16.11
C GLU A 262 -5.60 22.99 16.27
N ASN A 263 -5.65 23.55 17.47
CA ASN A 263 -6.28 24.84 17.74
C ASN A 263 -5.67 26.00 16.93
N GLU A 264 -4.40 25.93 16.54
CA GLU A 264 -3.76 26.93 15.69
C GLU A 264 -4.04 26.72 14.20
N ARG A 265 -4.31 25.48 13.79
CA ARG A 265 -4.67 25.16 12.38
C ARG A 265 -6.07 25.64 12.04
N THR A 266 -7.02 25.46 12.96
CA THR A 266 -8.41 25.92 12.77
C THR A 266 -8.48 27.45 12.68
N ASN A 267 -7.65 28.16 13.44
CA ASN A 267 -7.58 29.62 13.40
C ASN A 267 -6.94 30.15 12.09
N ARG A 268 -5.93 29.46 11.55
CA ARG A 268 -5.30 29.86 10.27
C ARG A 268 -6.15 29.58 9.05
N GLN A 269 -7.06 28.59 9.08
CA GLN A 269 -8.04 28.35 8.02
C GLN A 269 -9.20 29.36 8.05
N ALA A 270 -9.53 29.91 9.22
CA ALA A 270 -10.53 30.95 9.35
C ALA A 270 -10.05 32.32 8.83
N ASP A 271 -8.73 32.56 8.77
CA ASP A 271 -8.13 33.81 8.30
C ASP A 271 -7.81 33.84 6.79
N TRP A 272 -8.18 32.81 6.03
CA TRP A 272 -8.04 32.84 4.57
C TRP A 272 -9.15 33.70 3.96
N PRO A 273 -8.86 34.86 3.34
CA PRO A 273 -9.88 35.70 2.73
C PRO A 273 -10.55 34.92 1.58
N ALA A 274 -11.86 34.74 1.70
CA ALA A 274 -12.70 34.22 0.63
C ALA A 274 -12.59 35.14 -0.59
N GLN A 275 -11.75 34.80 -1.54
CA GLN A 275 -11.77 35.47 -2.84
C GLN A 275 -13.06 35.07 -3.57
N SER A 276 -13.94 36.02 -3.63
CA SER A 276 -15.18 36.03 -4.38
C SER A 276 -14.97 35.59 -5.83
N ALA A 277 -15.50 34.41 -6.16
CA ALA A 277 -15.81 34.03 -7.53
C ALA A 277 -17.34 34.06 -7.66
N SER A 278 -17.87 35.27 -7.92
CA SER A 278 -19.22 35.48 -8.49
C SER A 278 -19.12 35.39 -9.99
N GLN A 279 -20.20 34.86 -10.57
CA GLN A 279 -20.59 34.82 -12.02
C GLN A 279 -20.26 33.47 -12.69
N THR A 280 -21.17 32.80 -13.38
CA THR A 280 -22.49 33.11 -13.94
C THR A 280 -23.19 31.81 -14.34
N LEU A 281 -24.50 31.78 -14.08
CA LEU A 281 -25.63 31.32 -14.91
C LEU A 281 -25.53 30.04 -15.75
N GLY A 282 -26.41 29.11 -15.48
CA GLY A 282 -27.44 28.70 -16.47
C GLY A 282 -27.37 27.23 -16.89
N GLY A 283 -28.44 26.49 -16.64
CA GLY A 283 -28.76 25.31 -17.45
C GLY A 283 -29.33 24.12 -16.67
N ALA A 284 -30.63 24.02 -16.69
CA ALA A 284 -31.44 22.92 -16.20
C ALA A 284 -31.13 21.59 -16.93
N GLY A 285 -31.18 20.46 -16.20
CA GLY A 285 -31.18 19.12 -16.76
C GLY A 285 -31.45 18.07 -15.70
N SER A 286 -32.72 17.71 -15.57
CA SER A 286 -33.24 16.57 -14.81
C SER A 286 -32.72 15.23 -15.38
N ALA A 287 -32.24 14.31 -14.53
CA ALA A 287 -32.39 12.86 -14.75
C ALA A 287 -32.08 12.04 -13.50
N ALA A 288 -33.12 11.41 -13.02
CA ALA A 288 -33.27 10.04 -12.52
C ALA A 288 -32.18 9.42 -11.59
N ALA A 289 -32.62 9.21 -10.35
CA ALA A 289 -32.05 8.26 -9.40
C ALA A 289 -32.19 6.81 -9.90
N VAL A 290 -31.07 6.07 -9.94
CA VAL A 290 -31.09 4.61 -9.93
C VAL A 290 -30.27 4.16 -8.72
N GLY A 291 -30.96 3.57 -7.74
CA GLY A 291 -30.34 2.96 -6.58
C GLY A 291 -29.63 1.67 -6.99
N ALA A 292 -28.38 1.53 -6.58
CA ALA A 292 -27.70 0.27 -6.50
C ALA A 292 -27.16 0.13 -5.07
N GLY A 293 -27.75 -0.82 -4.35
CA GLY A 293 -27.31 -1.20 -3.02
C GLY A 293 -25.90 -1.79 -3.08
N ALA A 294 -24.95 -1.09 -2.48
CA ALA A 294 -23.63 -1.62 -2.22
C ALA A 294 -23.67 -2.32 -0.86
N THR A 295 -23.66 -3.63 -0.86
CA THR A 295 -23.31 -4.44 0.30
C THR A 295 -21.88 -4.08 0.71
N ALA A 296 -21.75 -3.54 1.91
CA ALA A 296 -20.46 -3.27 2.55
C ALA A 296 -19.75 -4.61 2.78
N VAL A 297 -18.77 -4.91 1.96
CA VAL A 297 -17.80 -5.98 2.21
C VAL A 297 -16.75 -5.36 3.12
N GLN A 298 -16.77 -5.78 4.39
CA GLN A 298 -15.69 -5.51 5.34
C GLN A 298 -14.45 -6.29 4.88
N ASN A 299 -13.61 -5.67 4.05
CA ASN A 299 -12.28 -6.18 3.72
C ASN A 299 -11.26 -5.40 4.54
N LYS A 300 -11.00 -5.84 5.77
CA LYS A 300 -9.73 -5.57 6.42
C LYS A 300 -8.60 -6.27 5.62
N PRO A 301 -7.42 -5.67 5.48
CA PRO A 301 -6.28 -6.35 4.88
C PRO A 301 -6.00 -7.61 5.70
N TYR A 302 -6.09 -8.75 5.05
CA TYR A 302 -6.03 -10.10 5.57
C TYR A 302 -4.91 -10.30 6.58
N ALA A 303 -5.27 -10.73 7.81
CA ALA A 303 -4.39 -11.41 8.72
C ALA A 303 -3.82 -12.67 8.04
N ARG A 304 -2.56 -12.95 8.28
CA ARG A 304 -1.82 -14.10 7.75
C ARG A 304 -2.50 -15.39 8.25
N THR A 305 -3.33 -16.04 7.45
CA THR A 305 -3.64 -17.45 7.68
C THR A 305 -2.42 -18.25 7.22
N ALA A 306 -1.66 -18.76 8.18
CA ALA A 306 -0.70 -19.82 7.93
C ALA A 306 -1.49 -21.04 7.48
N ASP A 307 -1.37 -21.35 6.21
CA ASP A 307 -1.43 -22.66 5.56
C ASP A 307 -1.83 -22.50 4.10
N THR A 308 -0.90 -22.70 3.22
CA THR A 308 -1.16 -23.55 2.04
C THR A 308 0.16 -23.83 1.32
N THR A 309 0.67 -25.02 1.56
CA THR A 309 1.62 -25.73 0.68
C THR A 309 1.01 -25.86 -0.71
N PHE A 310 1.70 -25.30 -1.70
CA PHE A 310 1.47 -25.66 -3.11
C PHE A 310 2.39 -26.80 -3.49
N SER A 311 1.78 -27.94 -3.85
CA SER A 311 2.41 -29.04 -4.59
C SER A 311 2.50 -28.67 -6.07
#